data_c24f4b07649aacc25a18503b035b48dd
#
_entry.id   c24f4b07649aacc25a18503b035b48dd
#
_cell.length_a   1.000
_cell.length_b   1.000
_cell.length_c   1.000
_cell.angle_alpha   90.00
_cell.angle_beta   90.00
_cell.angle_gamma   90.00
#
_symmetry.space_group_name_H-M   'P 1'
#
loop_
_entity.id
_entity.type
_entity.pdbx_description
1 polymer ?
#
loop_
_entity_poly.entity_id
_entity_poly.type
_entity_poly.pdbx_seq_one_letter_code
_entity_poly.pdbx_strand_id
1 'polypeptide(L)'
;MPDSEAHRAYLLVVDGFKVLGVTDPEATSQAVIFRERTFAGLRFCCDSMQAVWLADEDVVRFYDQNGRMLKSGAVGAAERKAA
;
A
#
# COMPACT_ATOMS: atom_id res chain seq x y z
N MET A 1 -17.84 -4.57 -4.96
CA MET A 1 -17.21 -3.82 -6.05
C MET A 1 -15.81 -4.32 -6.25
N PRO A 2 -15.61 -5.00 -7.36
CA PRO A 2 -14.34 -5.67 -7.57
C PRO A 2 -13.15 -4.73 -7.75
N ASP A 3 -13.39 -3.54 -8.26
CA ASP A 3 -12.26 -2.68 -8.57
C ASP A 3 -12.15 -1.49 -7.65
N SER A 4 -12.31 -1.75 -6.36
CA SER A 4 -12.15 -0.68 -5.39
C SER A 4 -10.71 -0.17 -5.41
N GLU A 5 -10.55 1.07 -4.99
CA GLU A 5 -9.21 1.65 -4.86
C GLU A 5 -8.38 0.89 -3.85
N ALA A 6 -9.05 0.39 -2.81
CA ALA A 6 -8.34 -0.39 -1.79
C ALA A 6 -7.74 -1.66 -2.38
N HIS A 7 -8.46 -2.31 -3.29
CA HIS A 7 -7.95 -3.52 -3.92
C HIS A 7 -6.73 -3.21 -4.79
N ARG A 8 -6.78 -2.11 -5.53
CA ARG A 8 -5.64 -1.71 -6.34
C ARG A 8 -4.44 -1.37 -5.48
N ALA A 9 -4.68 -0.72 -4.35
CA ALA A 9 -3.61 -0.42 -3.42
C ALA A 9 -2.98 -1.71 -2.91
N TYR A 10 -3.81 -2.69 -2.58
CA TYR A 10 -3.31 -3.97 -2.11
C TYR A 10 -2.40 -4.63 -3.14
N LEU A 11 -2.82 -4.63 -4.40
CA LEU A 11 -2.02 -5.26 -5.45
C LEU A 11 -0.67 -4.54 -5.61
N LEU A 12 -0.68 -3.23 -5.55
CA LEU A 12 0.55 -2.46 -5.64
C LEU A 12 1.46 -2.74 -4.45
N VAL A 13 0.87 -2.89 -3.26
CA VAL A 13 1.64 -3.19 -2.06
C VAL A 13 2.30 -4.56 -2.16
N VAL A 14 1.55 -5.57 -2.61
CA VAL A 14 2.10 -6.92 -2.75
C VAL A 14 3.26 -6.91 -3.73
N ASP A 15 3.08 -6.24 -4.86
CA ASP A 15 4.13 -6.16 -5.86
C ASP A 15 5.34 -5.40 -5.33
N GLY A 16 5.11 -4.33 -4.60
CA GLY A 16 6.20 -3.55 -4.02
C GLY A 16 6.98 -4.32 -2.98
N PHE A 17 6.29 -5.07 -2.13
CA PHE A 17 6.97 -5.92 -1.15
C PHE A 17 7.82 -6.97 -1.85
N LYS A 18 7.33 -7.52 -2.94
CA LYS A 18 8.09 -8.50 -3.70
C LYS A 18 9.39 -7.89 -4.24
N VAL A 19 9.30 -6.69 -4.77
CA VAL A 19 10.47 -5.98 -5.28
C VAL A 19 11.46 -5.69 -4.16
N LEU A 20 10.95 -5.41 -2.96
CA LEU A 20 11.81 -5.10 -1.81
C LEU A 20 12.38 -6.34 -1.14
N GLY A 21 12.07 -7.53 -1.65
CA GLY A 21 12.67 -8.75 -1.16
C GLY A 21 11.88 -9.50 -0.12
N VAL A 22 10.61 -9.16 0.09
CA VAL A 22 9.77 -9.89 1.03
C VAL A 22 9.50 -11.28 0.47
N THR A 23 9.71 -12.29 1.32
CA THR A 23 9.63 -13.68 0.88
C THR A 23 8.20 -14.09 0.52
N ASP A 24 7.22 -13.65 1.30
CA ASP A 24 5.84 -14.06 1.10
C ASP A 24 4.94 -12.83 1.17
N PRO A 25 4.94 -12.02 0.11
CA PRO A 25 4.18 -10.77 0.14
C PRO A 25 2.68 -10.96 0.21
N GLU A 26 2.19 -12.15 -0.11
CA GLU A 26 0.75 -12.40 -0.02
C GLU A 26 0.29 -12.64 1.41
N ALA A 27 1.22 -12.84 2.32
CA ALA A 27 0.90 -12.96 3.75
C ALA A 27 0.76 -11.60 4.42
N THR A 28 0.59 -10.55 3.63
CA THR A 28 0.45 -9.20 4.16
C THR A 28 -0.84 -9.05 4.97
N SER A 29 -0.72 -8.52 6.17
CA SER A 29 -1.89 -8.15 6.96
C SER A 29 -2.22 -6.68 6.69
N GLN A 30 -3.49 -6.33 6.89
CA GLN A 30 -3.88 -4.96 6.65
C GLN A 30 -4.79 -4.48 7.77
N ALA A 31 -4.72 -3.17 8.01
CA ALA A 31 -5.53 -2.52 9.02
C ALA A 31 -6.06 -1.22 8.42
N VAL A 32 -7.26 -0.85 8.85
CA VAL A 32 -7.90 0.37 8.38
C VAL A 32 -7.37 1.56 9.17
N ILE A 33 -7.11 2.65 8.47
CA ILE A 33 -6.70 3.90 9.09
C ILE A 33 -7.90 4.84 9.09
N PHE A 34 -8.26 5.32 10.29
CA PHE A 34 -9.32 6.30 10.44
C PHE A 34 -8.73 7.64 10.87
N ARG A 35 -9.32 8.70 10.40
CA ARG A 35 -8.95 10.05 10.80
C ARG A 35 -10.25 10.79 11.11
N GLU A 36 -10.46 11.13 12.38
CA GLU A 36 -11.66 11.82 12.81
C GLU A 36 -12.92 11.04 12.38
N ARG A 37 -12.90 9.72 12.60
CA ARG A 37 -14.02 8.82 12.32
C ARG A 37 -14.29 8.64 10.82
N THR A 38 -13.37 9.10 9.99
CA THR A 38 -13.52 8.96 8.55
C THR A 38 -12.43 8.02 8.03
N PHE A 39 -12.80 7.17 7.10
CA PHE A 39 -11.83 6.28 6.47
C PHE A 39 -10.75 7.11 5.78
N ALA A 40 -9.50 6.87 6.13
CA ALA A 40 -8.39 7.61 5.57
C ALA A 40 -7.50 6.76 4.67
N GLY A 41 -7.45 5.45 4.91
CA GLY A 41 -6.61 4.59 4.10
C GLY A 41 -6.37 3.25 4.76
N LEU A 42 -5.30 2.59 4.33
CA LEU A 42 -4.96 1.26 4.82
C LEU A 42 -3.48 1.19 5.14
N ARG A 43 -3.16 0.42 6.17
CA ARG A 43 -1.78 0.10 6.51
C ARG A 43 -1.56 -1.39 6.26
N PHE A 44 -0.49 -1.71 5.58
CA PHE A 44 -0.14 -3.09 5.26
C PHE A 44 1.17 -3.44 5.94
N CYS A 45 1.24 -4.62 6.52
CA CYS A 45 2.45 -5.09 7.21
C CYS A 45 2.78 -6.48 6.73
N CYS A 46 4.07 -6.70 6.47
CA CYS A 46 4.55 -8.02 6.08
C CYS A 46 6.01 -8.12 6.49
N ASP A 47 6.35 -9.15 7.26
CA ASP A 47 7.68 -9.27 7.86
C ASP A 47 7.94 -8.02 8.69
N SER A 48 9.05 -7.35 8.46
CA SER A 48 9.35 -6.12 9.19
C SER A 48 9.08 -4.88 8.35
N MET A 49 8.38 -5.02 7.24
CA MET A 49 8.10 -3.90 6.36
C MET A 49 6.67 -3.44 6.48
N GLN A 50 6.45 -2.18 6.19
CA GLN A 50 5.12 -1.59 6.23
C GLN A 50 4.88 -0.79 4.96
N ALA A 51 3.61 -0.71 4.59
CA ALA A 51 3.19 0.17 3.51
C ALA A 51 1.93 0.90 3.96
N VAL A 52 1.82 2.16 3.57
CA VAL A 52 0.67 2.97 3.92
C VAL A 52 0.07 3.55 2.65
N TRP A 53 -1.22 3.36 2.48
CA TRP A 53 -1.97 3.94 1.39
C TRP A 53 -2.98 4.93 1.97
N LEU A 54 -2.89 6.18 1.52
CA LEU A 54 -3.84 7.21 1.94
C LEU A 54 -4.78 7.49 0.78
N ALA A 55 -6.06 7.32 1.03
CA ALA A 55 -7.05 7.35 -0.04
C ALA A 55 -7.14 8.69 -0.75
N ASP A 56 -6.98 9.79 0.00
CA ASP A 56 -7.10 11.11 -0.60
C ASP A 56 -5.91 11.46 -1.48
N GLU A 57 -4.74 10.89 -1.19
CA GLU A 57 -3.55 11.11 -2.02
C GLU A 57 -3.39 10.03 -3.08
N ASP A 58 -4.00 8.87 -2.83
CA ASP A 58 -3.92 7.71 -3.71
C ASP A 58 -2.47 7.32 -3.98
N VAL A 59 -1.65 7.36 -2.93
CA VAL A 59 -0.23 7.05 -2.99
C VAL A 59 0.08 6.00 -1.93
N VAL A 60 0.92 5.03 -2.29
CA VAL A 60 1.41 4.04 -1.36
C VAL A 60 2.87 4.36 -1.03
N ARG A 61 3.18 4.38 0.26
CA ARG A 61 4.55 4.61 0.72
C ARG A 61 5.02 3.38 1.49
N PHE A 62 6.23 2.93 1.18
CA PHE A 62 6.80 1.74 1.79
C PHE A 62 7.88 2.14 2.79
N TYR A 63 7.87 1.50 3.97
CA TYR A 63 8.78 1.82 5.06
C TYR A 63 9.45 0.55 5.58
N ASP A 64 10.69 0.68 6.04
CA ASP A 64 11.37 -0.44 6.67
C ASP A 64 11.01 -0.49 8.16
N GLN A 65 11.63 -1.43 8.89
CA GLN A 65 11.31 -1.62 10.30
C GLN A 65 11.68 -0.43 11.16
N ASN A 66 12.55 0.43 10.67
CA ASN A 66 12.97 1.62 11.39
C ASN A 66 12.14 2.84 11.03
N GLY A 67 11.14 2.68 10.18
CA GLY A 67 10.29 3.79 9.77
C GLY A 67 10.86 4.63 8.64
N ARG A 68 11.92 4.15 8.00
CA ARG A 68 12.53 4.88 6.88
C ARG A 68 11.80 4.56 5.60
N MET A 69 11.45 5.58 4.84
CA MET A 69 10.74 5.38 3.58
C MET A 69 11.67 4.79 2.53
N LEU A 70 11.23 3.69 1.94
CA LEU A 70 12.01 2.97 0.94
C LEU A 70 11.61 3.33 -0.48
N LYS A 71 10.32 3.50 -0.71
CA LYS A 71 9.83 3.87 -2.03
C LYS A 71 8.39 4.35 -1.90
N SER A 72 7.90 4.98 -2.94
CA SER A 72 6.50 5.38 -3.01
C SER A 72 6.01 5.25 -4.44
N GLY A 73 4.71 5.13 -4.60
CA GLY A 73 4.11 5.02 -5.91
C GLY A 73 2.67 5.44 -5.89
N ALA A 74 2.23 6.10 -6.95
CA ALA A 74 0.85 6.54 -7.08
C ALA A 74 0.03 5.42 -7.71
N VAL A 75 -1.05 5.04 -7.03
CA VAL A 75 -1.90 3.95 -7.51
C VAL A 75 -2.56 4.34 -8.83
N GLY A 76 -3.14 5.52 -8.87
CA GLY A 76 -3.83 5.96 -10.06
C GLY A 76 -2.91 6.22 -11.25
N ALA A 77 -1.64 6.50 -11.00
CA ALA A 77 -0.70 6.77 -12.08
C ALA A 77 -0.47 5.55 -12.96
N ALA A 78 -0.46 4.37 -12.34
CA ALA A 78 -0.26 3.15 -13.11
C ALA A 78 -1.41 2.91 -14.08
N GLU A 79 -2.62 3.23 -13.68
CA GLU A 79 -3.77 3.10 -14.55
C GLU A 79 -3.74 4.08 -15.69
N ARG A 80 -3.36 5.32 -15.38
CA ARG A 80 -3.31 6.34 -16.42
C ARG A 80 -2.28 6.03 -17.47
N LYS A 81 -1.19 5.40 -17.06
CA LYS A 81 -0.18 5.00 -18.02
C LYS A 81 -0.69 3.90 -18.94
N ALA A 82 -1.50 3.02 -18.42
CA ALA A 82 -2.03 1.93 -19.22
C ALA A 82 -3.04 2.43 -20.26
N ALA A 83 -3.63 3.57 -19.99
CA ALA A 83 -4.55 4.16 -20.95
C ALA A 83 -3.78 4.89 -22.05
#